data_94a0257958579789ad37b9bf8f5066d8
#
_entry.id   94a0257958579789ad37b9bf8f5066d8
#
_cell.length_a   1.000
_cell.length_b   1.000
_cell.length_c   1.000
_cell.angle_alpha   90.00
_cell.angle_beta   90.00
_cell.angle_gamma   90.00
#
_symmetry.space_group_name_H-M   'P 1'
#
loop_
_entity.id
_entity.type
_entity.pdbx_description
1 polymer ?
#
loop_
_entity_poly.entity_id
_entity_poly.type
_entity_poly.pdbx_seq_one_letter_code
_entity_poly.pdbx_strand_id
1 'polypeptide(L)'
;MKFKKLLLSGTALLLALLASCVNPGGNKPAGTTGGGTNGGDQTSSADDTDGPKYVAEYLPDVDLDGLKFRVLNIDPNKTTLILDFAPDSSSDNVVSAAIYKRNNIIQERYNMTFVEESGGDYKDLDTKYSQIISSSDPTYSLVTMIQRYAFAKAMAGNCVIVDDLPYLDTTQPWYVQDVNEQFSIGGVKVFAYSDECINLFEQTMCVLYNKTIIDDSDNLVDPYDLVKAGTWTVDAFLEQARTAAHDTDGDTFIDDRDVLGIVGTEDCLYPTLWIGAGLNTITKDDDGIPSFNASTDNQLISLLQKVLGYVKMDGVIFDTWVDKAYLYQHSDTGEVSRMIFENDHALYTICVVGSIKSFNKMKSDFGIAPAPKLDERQAKYKSRVIDGWLKVVPPCNPDLETTSLLMEALAVESKNYVYAPYYELAMQGRYTRDDEGKSNEMLDLIFDTRTQDLGDTAWKSSVSTIFMSCFARKSDTFSSDSAGSEKIINFNIKKEVQKIISGELGGKK
;
A
#
# COMPACT_ATOMS: atom_id res chain seq x y z
N MET A 1 -13.78 47.87 28.00
CA MET A 1 -14.84 47.43 28.91
C MET A 1 -14.78 45.90 28.91
N LYS A 2 -14.09 45.26 29.82
CA LYS A 2 -14.40 44.79 31.19
C LYS A 2 -15.77 44.10 31.25
N PHE A 3 -15.78 42.76 31.45
CA PHE A 3 -16.12 41.98 32.63
C PHE A 3 -16.14 40.51 32.25
N LYS A 4 -15.31 39.66 32.81
CA LYS A 4 -15.25 38.89 34.09
C LYS A 4 -16.06 37.59 34.07
N LYS A 5 -15.32 36.54 34.15
CA LYS A 5 -15.38 35.28 34.91
C LYS A 5 -16.67 34.93 35.66
N LEU A 6 -17.08 33.67 35.62
CA LEU A 6 -17.40 32.92 36.83
C LEU A 6 -17.13 31.40 36.64
N LEU A 7 -16.38 30.84 37.58
CA LEU A 7 -16.18 29.42 37.91
C LEU A 7 -17.39 28.94 38.75
N LEU A 8 -17.63 27.61 38.71
CA LEU A 8 -17.86 26.70 39.86
C LEU A 8 -18.23 25.34 39.30
N SER A 9 -17.37 24.29 39.36
CA SER A 9 -17.14 23.32 40.43
C SER A 9 -18.35 22.44 40.79
N GLY A 10 -18.18 21.13 40.58
CA GLY A 10 -19.10 20.10 41.11
C GLY A 10 -18.53 18.69 40.86
N THR A 11 -17.66 18.26 41.77
CA THR A 11 -17.21 16.90 42.01
C THR A 11 -18.34 16.04 42.56
N ALA A 12 -18.50 14.81 42.05
CA ALA A 12 -19.06 13.71 42.85
C ALA A 12 -18.52 12.36 42.32
N LEU A 13 -17.71 11.81 43.13
CA LEU A 13 -17.21 10.51 43.37
C LEU A 13 -18.33 9.47 43.60
N LEU A 14 -18.29 8.28 43.02
CA LEU A 14 -18.78 7.08 43.69
C LEU A 14 -17.96 5.84 43.25
N LEU A 15 -17.40 5.22 44.28
CA LEU A 15 -16.64 3.99 44.29
C LEU A 15 -17.55 2.76 44.34
N ALA A 16 -17.01 1.68 43.72
CA ALA A 16 -16.98 0.29 44.17
C ALA A 16 -18.27 -0.51 44.36
N LEU A 17 -18.23 -1.73 43.79
CA LEU A 17 -18.28 -2.94 44.62
C LEU A 17 -17.91 -4.18 43.80
N LEU A 18 -16.88 -4.84 44.25
CA LEU A 18 -16.47 -6.22 43.96
C LEU A 18 -17.44 -7.21 44.63
N ALA A 19 -17.82 -8.27 43.95
CA ALA A 19 -18.14 -9.51 44.66
C ALA A 19 -17.86 -10.74 43.79
N SER A 20 -16.90 -11.47 44.20
CA SER A 20 -16.58 -12.85 43.86
C SER A 20 -17.67 -13.82 44.28
N CYS A 21 -17.92 -14.89 43.50
CA CYS A 21 -18.35 -16.18 44.09
C CYS A 21 -17.86 -17.36 43.25
N VAL A 22 -17.09 -18.13 43.84
CA VAL A 22 -16.59 -19.47 43.85
C VAL A 22 -17.53 -20.56 43.31
N ASN A 23 -16.92 -21.50 42.56
CA ASN A 23 -17.38 -22.82 42.14
C ASN A 23 -17.68 -23.75 43.32
N PRO A 24 -18.51 -24.81 43.24
CA PRO A 24 -17.91 -26.11 42.93
C PRO A 24 -18.76 -27.16 42.22
N GLY A 25 -18.07 -27.97 41.40
CA GLY A 25 -18.20 -29.45 41.47
C GLY A 25 -19.19 -30.23 40.65
N GLY A 26 -18.67 -31.06 39.73
CA GLY A 26 -18.93 -32.49 39.81
C GLY A 26 -19.57 -33.22 38.62
N ASN A 27 -18.74 -34.09 38.00
CA ASN A 27 -19.06 -35.40 37.38
C ASN A 27 -19.32 -35.54 35.86
N LYS A 28 -18.31 -36.21 35.27
CA LYS A 28 -18.46 -37.05 34.05
C LYS A 28 -19.35 -38.29 34.29
N PRO A 29 -19.91 -38.90 33.23
CA PRO A 29 -19.19 -40.04 32.67
C PRO A 29 -19.21 -40.20 31.14
N ALA A 30 -18.41 -41.13 30.71
CA ALA A 30 -17.81 -41.50 29.46
C ALA A 30 -18.73 -42.23 28.42
N GLY A 31 -18.18 -42.26 27.17
CA GLY A 31 -18.37 -43.31 26.17
C GLY A 31 -19.15 -42.83 24.92
N THR A 32 -18.78 -42.94 23.68
CA THR A 32 -18.03 -43.90 22.87
C THR A 32 -18.03 -43.40 21.41
N THR A 33 -16.87 -43.50 20.75
CA THR A 33 -16.59 -43.83 19.34
C THR A 33 -17.45 -43.35 18.18
N GLY A 34 -16.80 -42.73 17.19
CA GLY A 34 -17.25 -42.66 15.79
C GLY A 34 -16.41 -41.68 14.98
N GLY A 35 -15.52 -42.19 14.10
CA GLY A 35 -14.58 -41.42 13.32
C GLY A 35 -15.21 -40.62 12.18
N GLY A 36 -14.47 -39.60 11.73
CA GLY A 36 -14.79 -38.83 10.57
C GLY A 36 -13.72 -37.74 10.40
N THR A 37 -12.77 -37.99 9.53
CA THR A 37 -11.75 -37.05 9.02
C THR A 37 -12.40 -35.90 8.33
N ASN A 38 -12.04 -34.68 8.74
CA ASN A 38 -11.89 -33.53 7.82
C ASN A 38 -11.07 -32.42 8.51
N GLY A 39 -10.06 -31.96 7.80
CA GLY A 39 -9.17 -30.91 8.22
C GLY A 39 -9.93 -29.58 8.34
N GLY A 40 -9.86 -29.00 9.49
CA GLY A 40 -10.18 -27.62 9.78
C GLY A 40 -8.93 -27.03 10.39
N ASP A 41 -8.40 -26.08 9.69
CA ASP A 41 -7.22 -25.32 10.10
C ASP A 41 -7.55 -24.58 11.39
N GLN A 42 -6.82 -24.87 12.42
CA GLN A 42 -6.97 -24.26 13.73
C GLN A 42 -6.24 -22.90 13.70
N THR A 43 -6.98 -21.81 13.84
CA THR A 43 -6.44 -20.55 14.33
C THR A 43 -5.83 -20.80 15.72
N SER A 44 -4.54 -21.03 15.76
CA SER A 44 -3.79 -21.11 17.01
C SER A 44 -3.51 -19.70 17.53
N SER A 45 -4.10 -19.37 18.67
CA SER A 45 -3.56 -18.36 19.57
C SER A 45 -2.06 -18.64 19.79
N ALA A 46 -1.20 -17.66 19.48
CA ALA A 46 0.24 -17.78 19.62
C ALA A 46 0.58 -18.11 21.09
N ASP A 47 1.03 -19.34 21.32
CA ASP A 47 1.67 -19.75 22.55
C ASP A 47 3.13 -19.27 22.47
N ASP A 48 3.54 -18.41 23.37
CA ASP A 48 4.83 -17.68 23.45
C ASP A 48 6.03 -18.63 23.75
N THR A 49 5.91 -19.91 23.47
CA THR A 49 6.89 -20.95 23.81
C THR A 49 7.69 -21.52 22.63
N ASP A 50 7.34 -21.19 21.39
CA ASP A 50 8.15 -21.55 20.23
C ASP A 50 9.03 -20.37 19.84
N GLY A 51 10.33 -20.65 19.61
CA GLY A 51 11.32 -19.68 19.13
C GLY A 51 10.91 -19.10 17.76
N PRO A 52 11.72 -18.21 17.18
CA PRO A 52 11.37 -17.56 15.91
C PRO A 52 11.14 -18.61 14.82
N LYS A 53 10.03 -18.47 14.08
CA LYS A 53 9.62 -19.39 13.01
C LYS A 53 10.57 -19.31 11.79
N TYR A 54 11.11 -18.11 11.53
CA TYR A 54 11.99 -17.82 10.42
C TYR A 54 13.38 -17.47 10.95
N VAL A 55 14.43 -18.05 10.37
CA VAL A 55 15.81 -17.82 10.76
C VAL A 55 16.67 -17.61 9.52
N ALA A 56 17.43 -16.53 9.51
CA ALA A 56 18.47 -16.27 8.51
C ALA A 56 19.81 -16.84 9.03
N GLU A 57 20.03 -18.14 8.84
CA GLU A 57 21.21 -18.87 9.37
C GLU A 57 22.56 -18.39 8.81
N TYR A 58 22.52 -17.72 7.65
CA TYR A 58 23.71 -17.15 7.00
C TYR A 58 24.18 -15.82 7.63
N LEU A 59 23.39 -15.21 8.50
CA LEU A 59 23.81 -13.99 9.20
C LEU A 59 24.81 -14.32 10.31
N PRO A 60 26.00 -13.69 10.30
CA PRO A 60 27.01 -13.93 11.33
C PRO A 60 26.55 -13.41 12.70
N ASP A 61 27.02 -14.06 13.77
CA ASP A 61 26.95 -13.53 15.11
C ASP A 61 28.18 -12.63 15.33
N VAL A 62 27.95 -11.31 15.33
CA VAL A 62 28.98 -10.30 15.51
C VAL A 62 28.57 -9.34 16.61
N ASP A 63 29.54 -8.89 17.41
CA ASP A 63 29.37 -7.80 18.35
C ASP A 63 29.72 -6.49 17.68
N LEU A 64 28.76 -5.57 17.55
CA LEU A 64 28.92 -4.28 16.91
C LEU A 64 29.40 -3.18 17.90
N ASP A 65 29.84 -3.58 19.09
CA ASP A 65 30.56 -2.75 20.07
C ASP A 65 29.82 -1.44 20.42
N GLY A 66 28.50 -1.52 20.59
CA GLY A 66 27.62 -0.40 20.93
C GLY A 66 27.35 0.56 19.76
N LEU A 67 27.46 0.09 18.52
CA LEU A 67 27.16 0.88 17.32
C LEU A 67 25.80 1.61 17.44
N LYS A 68 25.77 2.86 17.04
CA LYS A 68 24.53 3.63 16.84
C LYS A 68 24.17 3.61 15.35
N PHE A 69 23.24 2.76 14.97
CA PHE A 69 22.73 2.66 13.61
C PHE A 69 21.66 3.72 13.37
N ARG A 70 22.00 4.74 12.56
CA ARG A 70 21.17 5.93 12.37
C ARG A 70 20.32 5.83 11.12
N VAL A 71 19.01 6.12 11.30
CA VAL A 71 18.01 6.14 10.22
C VAL A 71 17.35 7.51 10.18
N LEU A 72 17.39 8.15 9.02
CA LEU A 72 16.62 9.36 8.75
C LEU A 72 15.24 8.94 8.22
N ASN A 73 14.19 9.21 8.99
CA ASN A 73 12.83 8.78 8.67
C ASN A 73 11.88 9.96 8.49
N ILE A 74 10.70 9.71 7.93
CA ILE A 74 9.63 10.71 7.88
C ILE A 74 9.19 11.09 9.29
N ASP A 75 8.76 12.35 9.46
CA ASP A 75 8.13 12.77 10.69
C ASP A 75 6.77 12.06 10.86
N PRO A 76 6.52 11.29 11.93
CA PRO A 76 5.25 10.59 12.14
C PRO A 76 4.05 11.55 12.19
N ASN A 77 4.25 12.83 12.52
CA ASN A 77 3.18 13.83 12.47
C ASN A 77 2.88 14.37 11.06
N LYS A 78 3.65 13.95 10.06
CA LYS A 78 3.50 14.35 8.65
C LYS A 78 2.94 13.24 7.76
N THR A 79 2.56 12.12 8.35
CA THR A 79 1.98 10.97 7.64
C THR A 79 0.87 10.33 8.47
N THR A 80 -0.07 9.69 7.80
CA THR A 80 -1.08 8.84 8.43
C THR A 80 -0.71 7.36 8.37
N LEU A 81 0.39 7.02 7.67
CA LEU A 81 0.90 5.66 7.55
C LEU A 81 1.68 5.26 8.80
N ILE A 82 1.75 3.96 9.06
CA ILE A 82 2.62 3.40 10.09
C ILE A 82 4.02 3.28 9.49
N LEU A 83 4.88 4.25 9.80
CA LEU A 83 6.26 4.31 9.30
C LEU A 83 7.28 4.43 10.46
N ASP A 84 6.86 4.15 11.69
CA ASP A 84 7.75 4.13 12.85
C ASP A 84 8.89 3.12 12.62
N PHE A 85 10.12 3.57 12.83
CA PHE A 85 11.29 2.70 12.71
C PHE A 85 11.80 2.27 14.09
N ALA A 86 11.93 3.21 15.02
CA ALA A 86 12.41 2.97 16.38
C ALA A 86 11.49 3.62 17.43
N PRO A 87 10.24 3.14 17.58
CA PRO A 87 9.31 3.65 18.57
C PRO A 87 9.82 3.39 19.99
N ASP A 88 9.39 4.20 20.93
CA ASP A 88 9.70 3.99 22.34
C ASP A 88 8.79 2.91 22.97
N SER A 89 9.16 2.46 24.19
CA SER A 89 8.44 1.41 24.93
C SER A 89 7.06 1.82 25.45
N SER A 90 6.68 3.10 25.33
CA SER A 90 5.44 3.64 25.89
C SER A 90 4.28 3.65 24.89
N SER A 91 4.49 3.13 23.68
CA SER A 91 3.45 3.11 22.65
C SER A 91 2.33 2.12 23.00
N ASP A 92 1.09 2.62 23.09
CA ASP A 92 -0.12 1.79 23.22
C ASP A 92 -0.54 1.15 21.87
N ASN A 93 0.17 1.45 20.79
CA ASN A 93 -0.09 0.90 19.47
C ASN A 93 0.54 -0.50 19.35
N VAL A 94 -0.27 -1.51 19.08
CA VAL A 94 0.15 -2.92 18.96
C VAL A 94 1.28 -3.10 17.96
N VAL A 95 1.25 -2.38 16.83
CA VAL A 95 2.30 -2.48 15.80
C VAL A 95 3.58 -1.81 16.26
N SER A 96 3.50 -0.62 16.88
CA SER A 96 4.69 0.06 17.43
C SER A 96 5.32 -0.77 18.56
N ALA A 97 4.52 -1.43 19.41
CA ALA A 97 5.02 -2.36 20.42
C ALA A 97 5.72 -3.57 19.79
N ALA A 98 5.19 -4.11 18.69
CA ALA A 98 5.82 -5.21 17.96
C ALA A 98 7.15 -4.79 17.31
N ILE A 99 7.20 -3.58 16.72
CA ILE A 99 8.44 -2.98 16.18
C ILE A 99 9.47 -2.78 17.29
N TYR A 100 9.05 -2.29 18.46
CA TYR A 100 9.93 -2.14 19.62
C TYR A 100 10.50 -3.49 20.07
N LYS A 101 9.67 -4.55 20.17
CA LYS A 101 10.10 -5.92 20.51
C LYS A 101 11.14 -6.43 19.48
N ARG A 102 10.87 -6.31 18.18
CA ARG A 102 11.79 -6.67 17.09
C ARG A 102 13.13 -5.96 17.24
N ASN A 103 13.10 -4.65 17.46
CA ASN A 103 14.31 -3.85 17.57
C ASN A 103 15.16 -4.29 18.76
N ASN A 104 14.55 -4.59 19.91
CA ASN A 104 15.28 -5.06 21.09
C ASN A 104 15.99 -6.40 20.84
N ILE A 105 15.33 -7.34 20.16
CA ILE A 105 15.95 -8.62 19.78
C ILE A 105 17.22 -8.39 18.95
N ILE A 106 17.15 -7.53 17.94
CA ILE A 106 18.29 -7.21 17.06
C ILE A 106 19.37 -6.46 17.83
N GLN A 107 19.01 -5.47 18.65
CA GLN A 107 19.94 -4.68 19.45
C GLN A 107 20.71 -5.53 20.47
N GLU A 108 20.02 -6.46 21.12
CA GLU A 108 20.66 -7.41 22.06
C GLU A 108 21.57 -8.40 21.34
N ARG A 109 21.11 -8.96 20.19
CA ARG A 109 21.90 -9.93 19.41
C ARG A 109 23.22 -9.35 18.93
N TYR A 110 23.22 -8.11 18.45
CA TYR A 110 24.37 -7.49 17.82
C TYR A 110 25.07 -6.43 18.68
N ASN A 111 24.67 -6.24 19.94
CA ASN A 111 25.20 -5.19 20.83
C ASN A 111 25.26 -3.81 20.14
N MET A 112 24.09 -3.30 19.71
CA MET A 112 23.97 -2.04 18.99
C MET A 112 22.69 -1.28 19.39
N THR A 113 22.48 -0.10 18.87
CA THR A 113 21.25 0.70 19.12
C THR A 113 20.75 1.32 17.81
N PHE A 114 19.45 1.18 17.53
CA PHE A 114 18.79 1.94 16.49
C PHE A 114 18.52 3.38 16.95
N VAL A 115 18.82 4.35 16.09
CA VAL A 115 18.55 5.77 16.32
C VAL A 115 17.75 6.32 15.13
N GLU A 116 16.52 6.69 15.39
CA GLU A 116 15.65 7.32 14.41
C GLU A 116 15.72 8.84 14.54
N GLU A 117 15.87 9.54 13.42
CA GLU A 117 15.83 11.00 13.34
C GLU A 117 14.78 11.46 12.33
N SER A 118 14.04 12.54 12.68
CA SER A 118 12.99 13.08 11.80
C SER A 118 13.60 13.85 10.63
N GLY A 119 13.23 13.44 9.43
CA GLY A 119 13.56 14.08 8.16
C GLY A 119 12.56 15.18 7.73
N GLY A 120 11.44 15.32 8.41
CA GLY A 120 10.32 16.17 7.98
C GLY A 120 9.32 15.41 7.10
N ASP A 121 8.68 16.07 6.15
CA ASP A 121 7.80 15.42 5.19
C ASP A 121 8.58 14.73 4.05
N TYR A 122 7.87 14.11 3.10
CA TYR A 122 8.52 13.39 1.99
C TYR A 122 9.35 14.28 1.05
N LYS A 123 9.03 15.58 0.93
CA LYS A 123 9.81 16.56 0.16
C LYS A 123 11.02 17.03 0.92
N ASP A 124 10.88 17.21 2.23
CA ASP A 124 11.99 17.55 3.12
C ASP A 124 13.02 16.42 3.12
N LEU A 125 12.58 15.15 3.19
CA LEU A 125 13.43 13.97 3.09
C LEU A 125 14.22 13.93 1.77
N ASP A 126 13.57 14.19 0.63
CA ASP A 126 14.24 14.24 -0.67
C ASP A 126 15.32 15.34 -0.72
N THR A 127 15.01 16.49 -0.14
CA THR A 127 15.96 17.63 -0.03
C THR A 127 17.14 17.28 0.88
N LYS A 128 16.87 16.73 2.07
CA LYS A 128 17.92 16.29 3.02
C LYS A 128 18.80 15.20 2.43
N TYR A 129 18.19 14.22 1.74
CA TYR A 129 18.94 13.17 1.06
C TYR A 129 19.89 13.76 0.02
N SER A 130 19.44 14.72 -0.78
CA SER A 130 20.29 15.41 -1.75
C SER A 130 21.46 16.16 -1.09
N GLN A 131 21.24 16.71 0.11
CA GLN A 131 22.31 17.35 0.91
C GLN A 131 23.30 16.31 1.44
N ILE A 132 22.84 15.16 1.97
CA ILE A 132 23.69 14.05 2.41
C ILE A 132 24.62 13.61 1.27
N ILE A 133 24.07 13.39 0.07
CA ILE A 133 24.86 12.98 -1.10
C ILE A 133 25.89 14.06 -1.48
N SER A 134 25.48 15.33 -1.58
CA SER A 134 26.36 16.42 -2.03
C SER A 134 27.49 16.74 -1.06
N SER A 135 27.26 16.53 0.24
CA SER A 135 28.28 16.71 1.29
C SER A 135 29.07 15.43 1.61
N SER A 136 28.70 14.29 1.02
CA SER A 136 29.24 12.98 1.38
C SER A 136 29.12 12.68 2.89
N ASP A 137 27.99 13.04 3.49
CA ASP A 137 27.75 12.89 4.93
C ASP A 137 27.52 11.42 5.31
N PRO A 138 28.39 10.78 6.10
CA PRO A 138 28.26 9.38 6.48
C PRO A 138 27.36 9.15 7.71
N THR A 139 26.62 10.15 8.17
CA THR A 139 25.89 10.11 9.44
C THR A 139 24.79 9.05 9.43
N TYR A 140 24.09 8.88 8.31
CA TYR A 140 22.94 7.99 8.23
C TYR A 140 23.26 6.72 7.46
N SER A 141 22.94 5.59 8.07
CA SER A 141 23.05 4.28 7.41
C SER A 141 21.91 4.02 6.44
N LEU A 142 20.69 4.47 6.81
CA LEU A 142 19.47 4.34 5.99
C LEU A 142 18.70 5.67 5.96
N VAL A 143 18.01 5.91 4.85
CA VAL A 143 17.03 6.99 4.71
C VAL A 143 15.73 6.42 4.17
N THR A 144 14.63 6.67 4.85
CA THR A 144 13.30 6.28 4.35
C THR A 144 12.87 7.22 3.24
N MET A 145 12.47 6.68 2.10
CA MET A 145 12.11 7.48 0.94
C MET A 145 10.92 6.87 0.19
N ILE A 146 10.01 7.72 -0.27
CA ILE A 146 8.92 7.28 -1.15
C ILE A 146 9.49 6.75 -2.46
N GLN A 147 8.95 5.65 -2.96
CA GLN A 147 9.59 4.87 -4.04
C GLN A 147 9.88 5.67 -5.30
N ARG A 148 9.00 6.59 -5.75
CA ARG A 148 9.25 7.40 -6.95
C ARG A 148 10.49 8.29 -6.83
N TYR A 149 10.81 8.79 -5.62
CA TYR A 149 12.02 9.54 -5.37
C TYR A 149 13.23 8.62 -5.20
N ALA A 150 13.06 7.48 -4.54
CA ALA A 150 14.09 6.46 -4.43
C ALA A 150 14.58 6.01 -5.81
N PHE A 151 13.66 5.70 -6.74
CA PHE A 151 14.01 5.37 -8.12
C PHE A 151 14.74 6.50 -8.84
N ALA A 152 14.29 7.74 -8.70
CA ALA A 152 14.97 8.89 -9.30
C ALA A 152 16.42 9.04 -8.77
N LYS A 153 16.65 8.79 -7.47
CA LYS A 153 18.00 8.78 -6.89
C LYS A 153 18.83 7.62 -7.41
N ALA A 154 18.28 6.42 -7.50
CA ALA A 154 18.96 5.25 -8.04
C ALA A 154 19.38 5.48 -9.49
N MET A 155 18.46 5.94 -10.37
CA MET A 155 18.77 6.26 -11.77
C MET A 155 19.86 7.34 -11.92
N ALA A 156 20.01 8.22 -10.91
CA ALA A 156 21.08 9.20 -10.87
C ALA A 156 22.41 8.68 -10.30
N GLY A 157 22.47 7.39 -9.84
CA GLY A 157 23.66 6.82 -9.20
C GLY A 157 23.86 7.27 -7.75
N ASN A 158 22.78 7.71 -7.11
CA ASN A 158 22.82 8.29 -5.76
C ASN A 158 22.25 7.34 -4.69
N CYS A 159 22.19 6.03 -4.97
CA CYS A 159 21.81 4.99 -4.00
C CYS A 159 22.73 3.79 -4.18
N VAL A 160 22.97 3.05 -3.10
CA VAL A 160 23.45 1.67 -3.18
C VAL A 160 22.26 0.79 -3.56
N ILE A 161 22.45 -0.06 -4.54
CA ILE A 161 21.42 -1.01 -5.00
C ILE A 161 21.46 -2.31 -4.20
N VAL A 162 20.35 -3.05 -4.20
CA VAL A 162 20.23 -4.29 -3.41
C VAL A 162 21.33 -5.32 -3.74
N ASP A 163 21.68 -5.48 -5.02
CA ASP A 163 22.71 -6.43 -5.43
C ASP A 163 24.14 -6.09 -4.96
N ASP A 164 24.36 -4.87 -4.46
CA ASP A 164 25.63 -4.45 -3.84
C ASP A 164 25.65 -4.64 -2.32
N LEU A 165 24.59 -5.19 -1.72
CA LEU A 165 24.41 -5.42 -0.29
C LEU A 165 24.62 -6.91 0.05
N PRO A 166 25.73 -7.30 0.69
CA PRO A 166 26.21 -8.70 0.70
C PRO A 166 25.32 -9.68 1.48
N TYR A 167 24.52 -9.22 2.44
CA TYR A 167 23.69 -10.13 3.25
C TYR A 167 22.22 -10.19 2.82
N LEU A 168 21.78 -9.39 1.84
CA LEU A 168 20.38 -9.39 1.41
C LEU A 168 20.10 -10.57 0.47
N ASP A 169 19.28 -11.51 0.91
CA ASP A 169 18.75 -12.59 0.09
C ASP A 169 17.26 -12.40 -0.20
N THR A 170 16.96 -11.71 -1.29
CA THR A 170 15.58 -11.39 -1.68
C THR A 170 14.74 -12.59 -2.13
N THR A 171 15.31 -13.79 -2.14
CA THR A 171 14.57 -15.05 -2.41
C THR A 171 13.87 -15.60 -1.16
N GLN A 172 14.20 -15.07 -0.01
CA GLN A 172 13.66 -15.51 1.27
C GLN A 172 12.17 -15.15 1.45
N PRO A 173 11.43 -15.92 2.27
CA PRO A 173 9.97 -15.76 2.43
C PRO A 173 9.53 -14.47 3.14
N TRP A 174 10.45 -13.69 3.68
CA TRP A 174 10.19 -12.37 4.24
C TRP A 174 10.34 -11.23 3.24
N TYR A 175 10.52 -11.54 1.95
CA TYR A 175 10.49 -10.56 0.86
C TYR A 175 9.22 -10.72 0.01
N VAL A 176 8.68 -9.61 -0.49
CA VAL A 176 7.48 -9.59 -1.32
C VAL A 176 7.85 -9.87 -2.77
N GLN A 177 7.79 -11.16 -3.17
CA GLN A 177 8.36 -11.67 -4.43
C GLN A 177 7.83 -10.95 -5.68
N ASP A 178 6.50 -10.89 -5.87
CA ASP A 178 5.89 -10.32 -7.08
C ASP A 178 6.19 -8.83 -7.26
N VAL A 179 6.28 -8.06 -6.16
CA VAL A 179 6.66 -6.64 -6.21
C VAL A 179 8.15 -6.48 -6.52
N ASN A 180 9.00 -7.31 -5.89
CA ASN A 180 10.44 -7.23 -6.07
C ASN A 180 10.88 -7.66 -7.47
N GLU A 181 10.16 -8.59 -8.10
CA GLU A 181 10.40 -8.96 -9.49
C GLU A 181 10.21 -7.77 -10.45
N GLN A 182 9.25 -6.89 -10.16
CA GLN A 182 9.07 -5.66 -10.94
C GLN A 182 10.26 -4.71 -10.80
N PHE A 183 10.97 -4.73 -9.69
CA PHE A 183 12.15 -3.90 -9.45
C PHE A 183 13.47 -4.45 -9.98
N SER A 184 13.47 -5.67 -10.50
CA SER A 184 14.62 -6.24 -11.23
C SER A 184 14.69 -5.63 -12.62
N ILE A 185 15.81 -5.07 -13.00
CA ILE A 185 16.06 -4.44 -14.31
C ILE A 185 17.30 -5.04 -14.93
N GLY A 186 17.12 -5.78 -16.03
CA GLY A 186 18.21 -6.50 -16.68
C GLY A 186 18.91 -7.49 -15.76
N GLY A 187 18.15 -8.16 -14.89
CA GLY A 187 18.64 -9.07 -13.87
C GLY A 187 19.23 -8.41 -12.63
N VAL A 188 19.35 -7.08 -12.60
CA VAL A 188 19.89 -6.31 -11.45
C VAL A 188 18.74 -5.89 -10.54
N LYS A 189 18.81 -6.21 -9.24
CA LYS A 189 17.84 -5.81 -8.22
C LYS A 189 18.18 -4.44 -7.69
N VAL A 190 17.37 -3.44 -8.05
CA VAL A 190 17.59 -2.04 -7.65
C VAL A 190 17.15 -1.81 -6.20
N PHE A 191 15.94 -2.24 -5.87
CA PHE A 191 15.36 -2.18 -4.53
C PHE A 191 14.66 -3.50 -4.20
N ALA A 192 14.35 -3.69 -2.92
CA ALA A 192 13.53 -4.79 -2.46
C ALA A 192 12.61 -4.34 -1.31
N TYR A 193 11.38 -4.82 -1.33
CA TYR A 193 10.46 -4.77 -0.20
C TYR A 193 10.54 -6.06 0.59
N SER A 194 10.73 -5.93 1.89
CA SER A 194 10.60 -7.00 2.88
C SER A 194 9.41 -6.74 3.81
N ASP A 195 9.13 -7.66 4.69
CA ASP A 195 8.11 -7.51 5.73
C ASP A 195 8.46 -6.42 6.79
N GLU A 196 9.66 -5.82 6.72
CA GLU A 196 9.98 -4.58 7.43
C GLU A 196 9.14 -3.40 6.89
N CYS A 197 8.80 -3.44 5.61
CA CYS A 197 8.03 -2.40 4.94
C CYS A 197 6.52 -2.62 5.08
N ILE A 198 5.98 -2.62 6.30
CA ILE A 198 4.55 -2.81 6.57
C ILE A 198 3.65 -1.77 5.86
N ASN A 199 4.18 -0.58 5.58
CA ASN A 199 3.47 0.42 4.78
C ASN A 199 3.04 -0.08 3.39
N LEU A 200 3.63 -1.16 2.88
CA LEU A 200 3.24 -1.75 1.60
C LEU A 200 1.80 -2.28 1.64
N PHE A 201 1.33 -2.76 2.79
CA PHE A 201 -0.07 -3.14 2.98
C PHE A 201 -0.97 -1.91 2.91
N GLU A 202 -0.62 -0.85 3.65
CA GLU A 202 -1.39 0.39 3.70
C GLU A 202 -1.45 1.08 2.33
N GLN A 203 -0.40 0.95 1.51
CA GLN A 203 -0.31 1.53 0.17
C GLN A 203 -0.83 0.61 -0.95
N THR A 204 -1.45 -0.50 -0.60
CA THR A 204 -2.11 -1.37 -1.58
C THR A 204 -3.51 -0.82 -1.91
N MET A 205 -3.83 -0.73 -3.20
CA MET A 205 -5.12 -0.23 -3.67
C MET A 205 -6.22 -1.27 -3.52
N CYS A 206 -7.40 -0.81 -3.17
CA CYS A 206 -8.63 -1.60 -3.12
C CYS A 206 -9.82 -0.80 -3.66
N VAL A 207 -10.92 -1.49 -3.89
CA VAL A 207 -12.23 -0.90 -4.18
C VAL A 207 -13.08 -1.05 -2.94
N LEU A 208 -13.64 0.04 -2.43
CA LEU A 208 -14.72 -0.01 -1.46
C LEU A 208 -16.05 0.15 -2.17
N TYR A 209 -17.07 -0.57 -1.70
CA TYR A 209 -18.43 -0.45 -2.24
C TYR A 209 -19.46 -0.23 -1.13
N ASN A 210 -20.44 0.61 -1.41
CA ASN A 210 -21.52 0.94 -0.50
C ASN A 210 -22.58 -0.18 -0.53
N LYS A 211 -22.74 -0.91 0.57
CA LYS A 211 -23.69 -2.04 0.66
C LYS A 211 -25.14 -1.55 0.61
N THR A 212 -25.44 -0.38 1.17
CA THR A 212 -26.81 0.16 1.13
C THR A 212 -27.25 0.44 -0.30
N ILE A 213 -26.37 1.01 -1.15
CA ILE A 213 -26.69 1.24 -2.57
C ILE A 213 -26.88 -0.08 -3.32
N ILE A 214 -26.11 -1.13 -2.98
CA ILE A 214 -26.27 -2.48 -3.54
C ILE A 214 -27.64 -3.05 -3.12
N ASP A 215 -27.95 -3.02 -1.82
CA ASP A 215 -29.15 -3.63 -1.25
C ASP A 215 -30.45 -2.95 -1.69
N ASP A 216 -30.38 -1.65 -1.99
CA ASP A 216 -31.53 -0.86 -2.48
C ASP A 216 -31.82 -1.07 -3.98
N SER A 217 -31.04 -1.89 -4.69
CA SER A 217 -31.14 -2.08 -6.15
C SER A 217 -31.22 -3.54 -6.58
N ASP A 218 -32.32 -3.91 -7.23
CA ASP A 218 -32.49 -5.24 -7.84
C ASP A 218 -31.50 -5.51 -9.02
N ASN A 219 -30.80 -4.48 -9.51
CA ASN A 219 -29.96 -4.55 -10.70
C ASN A 219 -28.44 -4.54 -10.37
N LEU A 220 -28.09 -4.43 -9.09
CA LEU A 220 -26.70 -4.49 -8.63
C LEU A 220 -26.42 -5.83 -7.95
N VAL A 221 -25.20 -6.31 -8.09
CA VAL A 221 -24.74 -7.57 -7.49
C VAL A 221 -23.60 -7.27 -6.52
N ASP A 222 -23.59 -7.91 -5.35
CA ASP A 222 -22.51 -7.76 -4.37
C ASP A 222 -21.15 -8.08 -5.03
N PRO A 223 -20.20 -7.14 -5.06
CA PRO A 223 -18.86 -7.36 -5.60
C PRO A 223 -18.14 -8.58 -5.01
N TYR A 224 -18.39 -8.93 -3.74
CA TYR A 224 -17.87 -10.15 -3.13
C TYR A 224 -18.29 -11.39 -3.90
N ASP A 225 -19.58 -11.49 -4.25
CA ASP A 225 -20.11 -12.64 -4.99
C ASP A 225 -19.52 -12.71 -6.41
N LEU A 226 -19.33 -11.56 -7.07
CA LEU A 226 -18.65 -11.49 -8.36
C LEU A 226 -17.18 -11.92 -8.27
N VAL A 227 -16.48 -11.54 -7.22
CA VAL A 227 -15.09 -11.97 -6.97
C VAL A 227 -15.02 -13.48 -6.78
N LYS A 228 -15.88 -14.04 -5.95
CA LYS A 228 -15.96 -15.50 -5.69
C LYS A 228 -16.33 -16.29 -6.94
N ALA A 229 -17.19 -15.76 -7.78
CA ALA A 229 -17.56 -16.36 -9.08
C ALA A 229 -16.47 -16.18 -10.16
N GLY A 230 -15.48 -15.33 -9.92
CA GLY A 230 -14.44 -15.01 -10.91
C GLY A 230 -14.90 -14.06 -12.02
N THR A 231 -16.08 -13.45 -11.88
CA THR A 231 -16.72 -12.54 -12.84
C THR A 231 -16.57 -11.05 -12.50
N TRP A 232 -15.85 -10.73 -11.44
CA TRP A 232 -15.47 -9.35 -11.09
C TRP A 232 -14.45 -8.81 -12.09
N THR A 233 -14.95 -8.26 -13.18
CA THR A 233 -14.19 -7.76 -14.32
C THR A 233 -14.39 -6.26 -14.48
N VAL A 234 -13.55 -5.61 -15.29
CA VAL A 234 -13.71 -4.18 -15.63
C VAL A 234 -15.09 -3.92 -16.22
N ASP A 235 -15.61 -4.82 -17.05
CA ASP A 235 -16.95 -4.66 -17.63
C ASP A 235 -18.04 -4.70 -16.55
N ALA A 236 -17.99 -5.67 -15.62
CA ALA A 236 -18.94 -5.75 -14.53
C ALA A 236 -18.86 -4.51 -13.61
N PHE A 237 -17.64 -4.08 -13.26
CA PHE A 237 -17.40 -2.91 -12.42
C PHE A 237 -17.97 -1.62 -13.02
N LEU A 238 -17.65 -1.34 -14.29
CA LEU A 238 -18.10 -0.13 -14.98
C LEU A 238 -19.62 -0.14 -15.23
N GLU A 239 -20.20 -1.29 -15.56
CA GLU A 239 -21.64 -1.42 -15.80
C GLU A 239 -22.45 -1.25 -14.50
N GLN A 240 -22.00 -1.79 -13.39
CA GLN A 240 -22.61 -1.54 -12.09
C GLN A 240 -22.51 -0.06 -11.70
N ALA A 241 -21.35 0.57 -11.91
CA ALA A 241 -21.17 1.98 -11.68
C ALA A 241 -22.17 2.83 -12.51
N ARG A 242 -22.34 2.48 -13.79
CA ARG A 242 -23.32 3.13 -14.67
C ARG A 242 -24.76 2.92 -14.19
N THR A 243 -25.06 1.74 -13.69
CA THR A 243 -26.39 1.39 -13.18
C THR A 243 -26.74 2.14 -11.90
N ALA A 244 -25.75 2.39 -11.05
CA ALA A 244 -25.93 3.10 -9.78
C ALA A 244 -26.05 4.62 -9.97
N ALA A 245 -25.33 5.21 -10.94
CA ALA A 245 -25.32 6.65 -11.16
C ALA A 245 -26.69 7.19 -11.54
N HIS A 246 -27.25 8.08 -10.72
CA HIS A 246 -28.56 8.70 -10.99
C HIS A 246 -28.73 10.04 -10.29
N ASP A 247 -29.50 10.93 -10.93
CA ASP A 247 -29.93 12.23 -10.44
C ASP A 247 -30.95 12.07 -9.29
N THR A 248 -30.64 12.56 -8.12
CA THR A 248 -31.50 12.47 -6.93
C THR A 248 -32.21 13.78 -6.59
N ASP A 249 -31.67 14.94 -7.01
CA ASP A 249 -32.26 16.26 -6.76
C ASP A 249 -33.14 16.78 -7.90
N GLY A 250 -33.09 16.14 -9.08
CA GLY A 250 -33.96 16.43 -10.23
C GLY A 250 -33.50 17.63 -11.06
N ASP A 251 -32.22 18.03 -10.94
CA ASP A 251 -31.69 19.16 -11.70
C ASP A 251 -31.16 18.78 -13.11
N THR A 252 -31.22 17.51 -13.46
CA THR A 252 -30.79 16.88 -14.72
C THR A 252 -29.29 16.72 -14.91
N PHE A 253 -28.48 17.08 -13.96
CA PHE A 253 -27.07 16.82 -13.92
C PHE A 253 -26.78 15.77 -12.81
N ILE A 254 -25.74 14.95 -12.98
CA ILE A 254 -25.30 14.02 -11.93
C ILE A 254 -23.95 14.51 -11.41
N ASP A 255 -23.93 15.03 -10.20
CA ASP A 255 -22.72 15.54 -9.54
C ASP A 255 -22.59 15.03 -8.07
N ASP A 256 -21.78 15.68 -7.25
CA ASP A 256 -21.53 15.23 -5.85
C ASP A 256 -22.71 15.42 -4.90
N ARG A 257 -23.85 15.92 -5.36
CA ARG A 257 -25.13 15.99 -4.61
C ARG A 257 -26.00 14.75 -4.82
N ASP A 258 -25.64 13.94 -5.81
CA ASP A 258 -26.38 12.78 -6.30
C ASP A 258 -25.73 11.46 -5.92
N VAL A 259 -26.19 10.36 -6.53
CA VAL A 259 -25.50 9.08 -6.44
C VAL A 259 -24.60 8.89 -7.66
N LEU A 260 -23.31 8.85 -7.39
CA LEU A 260 -22.26 8.59 -8.38
C LEU A 260 -21.96 7.09 -8.51
N GLY A 261 -21.42 6.69 -9.65
CA GLY A 261 -20.94 5.32 -9.85
C GLY A 261 -19.64 5.06 -9.12
N ILE A 262 -18.57 5.77 -9.48
CA ILE A 262 -17.22 5.66 -8.94
C ILE A 262 -16.72 7.05 -8.59
N VAL A 263 -16.13 7.22 -7.42
CA VAL A 263 -15.44 8.44 -7.01
C VAL A 263 -13.98 8.15 -6.65
N GLY A 264 -13.08 9.04 -7.03
CA GLY A 264 -11.67 8.96 -6.68
C GLY A 264 -10.84 10.09 -7.25
N THR A 265 -9.54 10.09 -6.97
CA THR A 265 -8.58 10.95 -7.66
C THR A 265 -8.02 10.25 -8.89
N GLU A 266 -7.61 10.99 -9.92
CA GLU A 266 -7.08 10.40 -11.17
C GLU A 266 -5.95 9.38 -10.90
N ASP A 267 -5.08 9.68 -9.93
CA ASP A 267 -3.95 8.85 -9.56
C ASP A 267 -4.37 7.53 -8.89
N CYS A 268 -5.50 7.51 -8.20
CA CYS A 268 -6.08 6.29 -7.62
C CYS A 268 -6.91 5.50 -8.65
N LEU A 269 -7.70 6.20 -9.46
CA LEU A 269 -8.65 5.61 -10.40
C LEU A 269 -7.97 4.83 -11.53
N TYR A 270 -7.32 5.54 -12.42
CA TYR A 270 -6.94 4.99 -13.73
C TYR A 270 -5.80 3.97 -13.66
N PRO A 271 -4.67 4.22 -12.95
CA PRO A 271 -3.61 3.21 -12.84
C PRO A 271 -4.07 1.93 -12.14
N THR A 272 -4.99 2.03 -11.18
CA THR A 272 -5.53 0.85 -10.52
C THR A 272 -6.31 -0.04 -11.49
N LEU A 273 -7.02 0.55 -12.45
CA LEU A 273 -7.78 -0.22 -13.44
C LEU A 273 -6.88 -0.96 -14.42
N TRP A 274 -5.83 -0.32 -15.00
CA TRP A 274 -4.99 -1.06 -15.94
C TRP A 274 -4.06 -2.07 -15.26
N ILE A 275 -3.54 -1.75 -14.07
CA ILE A 275 -2.71 -2.70 -13.31
C ILE A 275 -3.56 -3.87 -12.79
N GLY A 276 -4.77 -3.59 -12.28
CA GLY A 276 -5.74 -4.62 -11.89
C GLY A 276 -6.11 -5.55 -13.04
N ALA A 277 -6.25 -5.00 -14.24
CA ALA A 277 -6.45 -5.74 -15.48
C ALA A 277 -5.19 -6.54 -15.93
N GLY A 278 -4.11 -6.51 -15.15
CA GLY A 278 -2.87 -7.23 -15.48
C GLY A 278 -2.06 -6.61 -16.61
N LEU A 279 -2.32 -5.35 -16.93
CA LEU A 279 -1.64 -4.62 -18.00
C LEU A 279 -0.58 -3.68 -17.40
N ASN A 280 0.54 -3.56 -18.09
CA ASN A 280 1.64 -2.69 -17.69
C ASN A 280 1.92 -1.67 -18.80
N THR A 281 2.25 -0.45 -18.42
CA THR A 281 2.62 0.60 -19.37
C THR A 281 4.08 0.47 -19.83
N ILE A 282 4.91 -0.15 -18.99
CA ILE A 282 6.28 -0.56 -19.33
C ILE A 282 6.36 -2.08 -19.22
N THR A 283 6.80 -2.73 -20.29
CA THR A 283 7.02 -4.17 -20.34
C THR A 283 8.50 -4.47 -20.39
N LYS A 284 8.90 -5.67 -19.92
CA LYS A 284 10.27 -6.18 -19.98
C LYS A 284 10.36 -7.24 -21.07
N ASP A 285 11.48 -7.26 -21.75
CA ASP A 285 11.84 -8.36 -22.66
C ASP A 285 12.36 -9.59 -21.88
N ASP A 286 12.79 -10.64 -22.61
CA ASP A 286 13.30 -11.89 -22.03
C ASP A 286 14.58 -11.69 -21.20
N ASP A 287 15.32 -10.61 -21.44
CA ASP A 287 16.52 -10.23 -20.69
C ASP A 287 16.18 -9.30 -19.50
N GLY A 288 14.90 -9.04 -19.25
CA GLY A 288 14.41 -8.16 -18.19
C GLY A 288 14.62 -6.67 -18.47
N ILE A 289 14.85 -6.29 -19.73
CA ILE A 289 15.08 -4.90 -20.13
C ILE A 289 13.74 -4.20 -20.34
N PRO A 290 13.46 -3.13 -19.57
CA PRO A 290 12.19 -2.40 -19.68
C PRO A 290 12.13 -1.55 -20.95
N SER A 291 10.94 -1.48 -21.52
CA SER A 291 10.61 -0.59 -22.65
C SER A 291 9.17 -0.07 -22.57
N PHE A 292 8.96 1.16 -23.02
CA PHE A 292 7.66 1.75 -23.19
C PHE A 292 7.15 1.46 -24.62
N ASN A 293 6.09 0.66 -24.71
CA ASN A 293 5.49 0.23 -25.98
C ASN A 293 3.94 0.34 -25.95
N ALA A 294 3.43 1.15 -25.05
CA ALA A 294 2.00 1.28 -24.81
C ALA A 294 1.21 1.74 -26.06
N SER A 295 1.86 2.47 -26.99
CA SER A 295 1.22 2.91 -28.25
C SER A 295 0.76 1.75 -29.14
N THR A 296 1.42 0.58 -29.00
CA THR A 296 1.17 -0.63 -29.79
C THR A 296 0.50 -1.74 -28.99
N ASP A 297 0.29 -1.55 -27.69
CA ASP A 297 -0.46 -2.49 -26.84
C ASP A 297 -1.97 -2.31 -27.06
N ASN A 298 -2.53 -3.15 -27.93
CA ASN A 298 -3.96 -3.07 -28.26
C ASN A 298 -4.87 -3.39 -27.07
N GLN A 299 -4.44 -4.21 -26.10
CA GLN A 299 -5.25 -4.51 -24.92
C GLN A 299 -5.30 -3.31 -23.98
N LEU A 300 -4.15 -2.69 -23.71
CA LEU A 300 -4.06 -1.48 -22.92
C LEU A 300 -4.87 -0.35 -23.55
N ILE A 301 -4.66 -0.05 -24.83
CA ILE A 301 -5.40 1.02 -25.53
C ILE A 301 -6.91 0.75 -25.53
N SER A 302 -7.35 -0.49 -25.78
CA SER A 302 -8.78 -0.84 -25.76
C SER A 302 -9.39 -0.67 -24.36
N LEU A 303 -8.66 -1.03 -23.31
CA LEU A 303 -9.10 -0.82 -21.93
C LEU A 303 -9.23 0.67 -21.62
N LEU A 304 -8.22 1.49 -21.96
CA LEU A 304 -8.23 2.93 -21.71
C LEU A 304 -9.39 3.62 -22.45
N GLN A 305 -9.63 3.25 -23.72
CA GLN A 305 -10.75 3.74 -24.52
C GLN A 305 -12.11 3.34 -23.92
N LYS A 306 -12.24 2.10 -23.43
CA LYS A 306 -13.43 1.64 -22.73
C LYS A 306 -13.69 2.49 -21.49
N VAL A 307 -12.72 2.64 -20.59
CA VAL A 307 -12.83 3.46 -19.37
C VAL A 307 -13.19 4.90 -19.73
N LEU A 308 -12.56 5.49 -20.76
CA LEU A 308 -12.87 6.84 -21.23
C LEU A 308 -14.33 6.98 -21.68
N GLY A 309 -14.91 5.93 -22.28
CA GLY A 309 -16.32 5.90 -22.62
C GLY A 309 -17.22 6.16 -21.40
N TYR A 310 -16.90 5.55 -20.26
CA TYR A 310 -17.63 5.77 -19.01
C TYR A 310 -17.28 7.08 -18.31
N VAL A 311 -16.05 7.58 -18.41
CA VAL A 311 -15.66 8.93 -17.95
C VAL A 311 -16.46 10.04 -18.63
N LYS A 312 -16.95 9.80 -19.86
CA LYS A 312 -17.79 10.75 -20.60
C LYS A 312 -19.28 10.68 -20.25
N MET A 313 -19.71 9.71 -19.45
CA MET A 313 -21.07 9.58 -18.96
C MET A 313 -21.19 10.32 -17.63
N ASP A 314 -22.19 11.19 -17.50
CA ASP A 314 -22.37 11.99 -16.30
C ASP A 314 -22.53 11.12 -15.06
N GLY A 315 -21.79 11.42 -14.01
CA GLY A 315 -21.85 10.76 -12.71
C GLY A 315 -21.28 9.34 -12.64
N VAL A 316 -20.90 8.71 -13.78
CA VAL A 316 -20.42 7.31 -13.74
C VAL A 316 -19.01 7.19 -13.18
N ILE A 317 -18.09 8.05 -13.59
CA ILE A 317 -16.76 8.19 -12.96
C ILE A 317 -16.54 9.66 -12.64
N PHE A 318 -16.46 9.97 -11.36
CA PHE A 318 -16.22 11.31 -10.84
C PHE A 318 -14.78 11.42 -10.35
N ASP A 319 -13.96 12.10 -11.13
CA ASP A 319 -12.56 12.37 -10.82
C ASP A 319 -12.44 13.71 -10.09
N THR A 320 -12.15 13.66 -8.80
CA THR A 320 -12.11 14.85 -7.95
C THR A 320 -10.98 15.83 -8.27
N TRP A 321 -10.04 15.48 -9.17
CA TRP A 321 -9.04 16.41 -9.70
C TRP A 321 -9.57 17.22 -10.90
N VAL A 322 -10.53 16.66 -11.63
CA VAL A 322 -11.05 17.22 -12.89
C VAL A 322 -12.46 17.74 -12.72
N ASP A 323 -13.33 16.93 -12.10
CA ASP A 323 -14.74 17.25 -11.97
C ASP A 323 -14.96 18.16 -10.75
N LYS A 324 -15.85 19.13 -10.93
CA LYS A 324 -16.11 20.12 -9.89
C LYS A 324 -17.10 19.59 -8.87
N ALA A 325 -16.65 19.43 -7.62
CA ALA A 325 -17.52 19.18 -6.50
C ALA A 325 -18.25 20.49 -6.06
N TYR A 326 -19.54 20.40 -5.81
CA TYR A 326 -20.40 21.53 -5.40
C TYR A 326 -20.76 21.44 -3.92
N LEU A 327 -21.05 20.24 -3.43
CA LEU A 327 -21.44 19.98 -2.04
C LEU A 327 -20.22 19.77 -1.15
N TYR A 328 -19.28 18.94 -1.58
CA TYR A 328 -18.09 18.57 -0.82
C TYR A 328 -16.87 19.35 -1.30
N GLN A 329 -16.47 20.38 -0.56
CA GLN A 329 -15.34 21.23 -0.93
C GLN A 329 -14.21 21.09 0.09
N HIS A 330 -13.03 20.72 -0.39
CA HIS A 330 -11.81 20.66 0.39
C HIS A 330 -10.61 20.97 -0.49
N SER A 331 -9.52 21.47 0.08
CA SER A 331 -8.28 21.74 -0.65
C SER A 331 -7.52 20.44 -1.05
N ASP A 332 -7.80 19.35 -0.34
CA ASP A 332 -7.31 18.01 -0.66
C ASP A 332 -8.42 17.23 -1.39
N THR A 333 -8.17 16.86 -2.62
CA THR A 333 -9.13 16.17 -3.48
C THR A 333 -9.38 14.72 -3.05
N GLY A 334 -8.44 14.09 -2.37
CA GLY A 334 -8.63 12.79 -1.73
C GLY A 334 -9.66 12.86 -0.60
N GLU A 335 -9.65 13.96 0.17
CA GLU A 335 -10.68 14.22 1.19
C GLU A 335 -12.06 14.48 0.57
N VAL A 336 -12.13 15.14 -0.60
CA VAL A 336 -13.39 15.28 -1.34
C VAL A 336 -13.95 13.92 -1.72
N SER A 337 -13.12 13.05 -2.32
CA SER A 337 -13.50 11.69 -2.67
C SER A 337 -14.00 10.89 -1.45
N ARG A 338 -13.28 10.99 -0.33
CA ARG A 338 -13.67 10.35 0.92
C ARG A 338 -15.02 10.85 1.43
N MET A 339 -15.25 12.18 1.44
CA MET A 339 -16.51 12.77 1.93
C MET A 339 -17.71 12.35 1.08
N ILE A 340 -17.56 12.29 -0.24
CA ILE A 340 -18.61 11.83 -1.16
C ILE A 340 -19.01 10.40 -0.81
N PHE A 341 -18.05 9.48 -0.73
CA PHE A 341 -18.33 8.07 -0.42
C PHE A 341 -18.87 7.88 1.00
N GLU A 342 -18.30 8.56 2.01
CA GLU A 342 -18.71 8.48 3.42
C GLU A 342 -20.16 8.92 3.66
N ASN A 343 -20.72 9.77 2.79
CA ASN A 343 -22.09 10.27 2.88
C ASN A 343 -23.06 9.58 1.90
N ASP A 344 -22.74 8.40 1.44
CA ASP A 344 -23.60 7.56 0.58
C ASP A 344 -23.87 8.14 -0.82
N HIS A 345 -23.01 9.04 -1.30
CA HIS A 345 -23.11 9.68 -2.62
C HIS A 345 -22.30 8.97 -3.72
N ALA A 346 -21.80 7.75 -3.49
CA ALA A 346 -21.15 6.95 -4.52
C ALA A 346 -21.28 5.45 -4.23
N LEU A 347 -21.47 4.65 -5.30
CA LEU A 347 -21.43 3.18 -5.18
C LEU A 347 -20.02 2.69 -4.84
N TYR A 348 -19.01 3.21 -5.54
CA TYR A 348 -17.61 2.79 -5.39
C TYR A 348 -16.68 3.94 -5.06
N THR A 349 -15.67 3.66 -4.26
CA THR A 349 -14.45 4.48 -4.20
C THR A 349 -13.21 3.60 -4.36
N ILE A 350 -12.19 4.13 -5.06
CA ILE A 350 -10.89 3.47 -5.20
C ILE A 350 -9.89 4.20 -4.30
N CYS A 351 -9.37 3.51 -3.30
CA CYS A 351 -8.45 4.08 -2.33
C CYS A 351 -7.39 3.07 -1.89
N VAL A 352 -6.40 3.52 -1.13
CA VAL A 352 -5.44 2.62 -0.47
C VAL A 352 -6.07 1.98 0.77
N VAL A 353 -5.67 0.74 1.08
CA VAL A 353 -6.15 0.01 2.27
C VAL A 353 -5.97 0.84 3.55
N GLY A 354 -4.86 1.56 3.68
CA GLY A 354 -4.61 2.44 4.82
C GLY A 354 -5.64 3.56 5.02
N SER A 355 -6.38 3.95 3.98
CA SER A 355 -7.46 4.96 4.06
C SER A 355 -8.77 4.41 4.61
N ILE A 356 -8.96 3.08 4.66
CA ILE A 356 -10.23 2.47 5.11
C ILE A 356 -10.59 2.92 6.53
N LYS A 357 -9.59 3.07 7.40
CA LYS A 357 -9.78 3.60 8.76
C LYS A 357 -10.45 4.97 8.82
N SER A 358 -10.39 5.76 7.75
CA SER A 358 -11.00 7.09 7.68
C SER A 358 -12.52 7.03 7.50
N PHE A 359 -13.07 5.90 7.06
CA PHE A 359 -14.50 5.68 6.86
C PHE A 359 -15.23 5.17 8.13
N ASN A 360 -14.58 5.19 9.28
CA ASN A 360 -15.15 4.73 10.55
C ASN A 360 -16.41 5.50 11.00
N LYS A 361 -16.64 6.70 10.45
CA LYS A 361 -17.82 7.54 10.73
C LYS A 361 -18.97 7.33 9.73
N MET A 362 -18.73 6.61 8.64
CA MET A 362 -19.76 6.28 7.67
C MET A 362 -20.92 5.56 8.36
N LYS A 363 -22.16 5.91 8.05
CA LYS A 363 -23.35 5.31 8.66
C LYS A 363 -23.70 3.99 8.00
N SER A 364 -23.61 3.95 6.68
CA SER A 364 -23.84 2.77 5.88
C SER A 364 -22.67 1.81 5.98
N ASP A 365 -22.94 0.52 5.84
CA ASP A 365 -21.91 -0.49 5.74
C ASP A 365 -21.27 -0.46 4.34
N PHE A 366 -19.99 -0.79 4.30
CA PHE A 366 -19.26 -0.95 3.06
C PHE A 366 -18.56 -2.30 3.01
N GLY A 367 -18.35 -2.80 1.81
CA GLY A 367 -17.52 -3.96 1.55
C GLY A 367 -16.21 -3.59 0.86
N ILE A 368 -15.31 -4.55 0.78
CA ILE A 368 -13.98 -4.44 0.17
C ILE A 368 -13.90 -5.43 -1.00
N ALA A 369 -13.30 -5.00 -2.11
CA ALA A 369 -13.00 -5.86 -3.25
C ALA A 369 -11.62 -5.51 -3.83
N PRO A 370 -10.92 -6.45 -4.49
CA PRO A 370 -9.73 -6.15 -5.26
C PRO A 370 -10.08 -5.30 -6.48
N ALA A 371 -9.07 -4.70 -7.12
CA ALA A 371 -9.25 -4.12 -8.44
C ALA A 371 -9.80 -5.18 -9.43
N PRO A 372 -10.70 -4.79 -10.36
CA PRO A 372 -11.33 -5.75 -11.27
C PRO A 372 -10.32 -6.33 -12.27
N LYS A 373 -10.53 -7.58 -12.69
CA LYS A 373 -9.77 -8.23 -13.76
C LYS A 373 -10.12 -7.62 -15.13
N LEU A 374 -9.23 -7.75 -16.11
CA LEU A 374 -9.53 -7.37 -17.49
C LEU A 374 -10.77 -8.10 -18.02
N ASP A 375 -10.78 -9.43 -17.86
CA ASP A 375 -11.88 -10.33 -18.21
C ASP A 375 -11.79 -11.64 -17.40
N GLU A 376 -12.71 -12.56 -17.61
CA GLU A 376 -12.77 -13.83 -16.89
C GLU A 376 -11.59 -14.77 -17.17
N ARG A 377 -10.87 -14.59 -18.29
CA ARG A 377 -9.69 -15.39 -18.66
C ARG A 377 -8.45 -15.01 -17.85
N GLN A 378 -8.43 -13.84 -17.25
CA GLN A 378 -7.34 -13.44 -16.34
C GLN A 378 -7.37 -14.37 -15.11
N ALA A 379 -6.30 -15.17 -14.93
CA ALA A 379 -6.27 -16.22 -13.92
C ALA A 379 -6.28 -15.70 -12.49
N LYS A 380 -5.58 -14.57 -12.23
CA LYS A 380 -5.44 -13.99 -10.88
C LYS A 380 -5.83 -12.50 -10.88
N TYR A 381 -6.36 -12.03 -9.78
CA TYR A 381 -6.47 -10.60 -9.50
C TYR A 381 -5.07 -9.99 -9.41
N LYS A 382 -4.98 -8.69 -9.55
CA LYS A 382 -3.76 -7.89 -9.38
C LYS A 382 -4.10 -6.66 -8.53
N SER A 383 -3.35 -6.45 -7.48
CA SER A 383 -3.57 -5.34 -6.55
C SER A 383 -2.39 -4.37 -6.61
N ARG A 384 -2.65 -3.20 -7.17
CA ARG A 384 -1.64 -2.15 -7.33
C ARG A 384 -1.12 -1.68 -5.98
N VAL A 385 0.19 -1.57 -5.84
CA VAL A 385 0.82 -0.83 -4.74
C VAL A 385 1.21 0.56 -5.26
N ILE A 386 0.69 1.61 -4.60
CA ILE A 386 1.01 2.99 -4.94
C ILE A 386 2.06 3.54 -3.97
N ASP A 387 3.10 4.18 -4.48
CA ASP A 387 4.03 4.99 -3.69
C ASP A 387 4.52 4.37 -2.36
N GLY A 388 4.85 3.09 -2.34
CA GLY A 388 5.45 2.44 -1.18
C GLY A 388 6.71 3.16 -0.69
N TRP A 389 7.06 2.96 0.59
CA TRP A 389 8.23 3.58 1.19
C TRP A 389 9.37 2.56 1.31
N LEU A 390 10.55 2.96 0.90
CA LEU A 390 11.76 2.15 0.85
C LEU A 390 12.80 2.64 1.85
N LYS A 391 13.64 1.75 2.33
CA LYS A 391 14.88 2.09 3.01
C LYS A 391 15.99 2.19 1.96
N VAL A 392 16.52 3.38 1.78
CA VAL A 392 17.55 3.69 0.79
C VAL A 392 18.89 3.82 1.50
N VAL A 393 19.92 3.18 0.96
CA VAL A 393 21.30 3.25 1.45
C VAL A 393 22.05 4.34 0.68
N PRO A 394 22.55 5.42 1.35
CA PRO A 394 23.34 6.43 0.69
C PRO A 394 24.69 5.88 0.20
N PRO A 395 25.23 6.33 -0.95
CA PRO A 395 26.56 5.90 -1.44
C PRO A 395 27.74 6.28 -0.52
N CYS A 396 27.53 7.27 0.35
CA CYS A 396 28.49 7.69 1.37
C CYS A 396 28.40 6.87 2.67
N ASN A 397 27.58 5.82 2.71
CA ASN A 397 27.52 4.89 3.83
C ASN A 397 28.93 4.27 4.05
N PRO A 398 29.50 4.35 5.28
CA PRO A 398 30.86 3.91 5.53
C PRO A 398 31.01 2.39 5.68
N ASP A 399 29.89 1.66 5.92
CA ASP A 399 29.89 0.25 6.25
C ASP A 399 28.66 -0.46 5.66
N LEU A 400 28.79 -0.89 4.41
CA LEU A 400 27.73 -1.61 3.69
C LEU A 400 27.53 -3.04 4.23
N GLU A 401 28.56 -3.64 4.79
CA GLU A 401 28.48 -4.98 5.37
C GLU A 401 27.56 -4.98 6.59
N THR A 402 27.84 -4.11 7.57
CA THR A 402 26.97 -3.94 8.75
C THR A 402 25.58 -3.44 8.36
N THR A 403 25.47 -2.52 7.40
CA THR A 403 24.16 -2.02 6.94
C THR A 403 23.32 -3.14 6.35
N SER A 404 23.88 -3.97 5.47
CA SER A 404 23.14 -5.09 4.87
C SER A 404 22.80 -6.18 5.88
N LEU A 405 23.70 -6.47 6.83
CA LEU A 405 23.42 -7.39 7.95
C LEU A 405 22.19 -6.96 8.73
N LEU A 406 22.12 -5.67 9.11
CA LEU A 406 21.02 -5.17 9.92
C LEU A 406 19.73 -5.01 9.12
N MET A 407 19.80 -4.71 7.81
CA MET A 407 18.61 -4.71 6.94
C MET A 407 18.01 -6.12 6.81
N GLU A 408 18.84 -7.15 6.66
CA GLU A 408 18.36 -8.53 6.59
C GLU A 408 17.80 -9.00 7.94
N ALA A 409 18.45 -8.67 9.05
CA ALA A 409 17.94 -8.95 10.39
C ALA A 409 16.59 -8.26 10.64
N LEU A 410 16.43 -7.01 10.20
CA LEU A 410 15.16 -6.29 10.26
C LEU A 410 14.07 -6.98 9.43
N ALA A 411 14.41 -7.51 8.27
CA ALA A 411 13.47 -8.20 7.38
C ALA A 411 12.95 -9.50 8.02
N VAL A 412 13.84 -10.40 8.44
CA VAL A 412 13.46 -11.69 9.05
C VAL A 412 12.74 -11.52 10.37
N GLU A 413 13.20 -10.60 11.24
CA GLU A 413 12.56 -10.40 12.55
C GLU A 413 11.24 -9.62 12.43
N SER A 414 11.04 -8.84 11.37
CA SER A 414 9.71 -8.28 11.05
C SER A 414 8.73 -9.36 10.66
N LYS A 415 9.15 -10.36 9.87
CA LYS A 415 8.33 -11.54 9.56
C LYS A 415 7.91 -12.29 10.81
N ASN A 416 8.83 -12.45 11.76
CA ASN A 416 8.59 -13.16 13.01
C ASN A 416 7.64 -12.39 13.96
N TYR A 417 7.81 -11.06 14.09
CA TYR A 417 7.22 -10.34 15.22
C TYR A 417 6.32 -9.16 14.83
N VAL A 418 6.43 -8.61 13.63
CA VAL A 418 5.67 -7.40 13.22
C VAL A 418 4.56 -7.72 12.23
N TYR A 419 4.80 -8.66 11.31
CA TYR A 419 3.86 -9.00 10.26
C TYR A 419 2.50 -9.46 10.81
N ALA A 420 2.49 -10.46 11.70
CA ALA A 420 1.25 -11.01 12.24
C ALA A 420 0.45 -9.99 13.08
N PRO A 421 1.04 -9.25 14.04
CA PRO A 421 0.33 -8.20 14.76
C PRO A 421 -0.24 -7.11 13.85
N TYR A 422 0.48 -6.71 12.81
CA TYR A 422 -0.05 -5.75 11.84
C TYR A 422 -1.22 -6.34 11.05
N TYR A 423 -1.07 -7.56 10.55
CA TYR A 423 -2.08 -8.27 9.79
C TYR A 423 -3.36 -8.48 10.61
N GLU A 424 -3.23 -8.96 11.85
CA GLU A 424 -4.35 -9.09 12.78
C GLU A 424 -5.03 -7.75 13.06
N LEU A 425 -4.25 -6.69 13.25
CA LEU A 425 -4.79 -5.34 13.44
C LEU A 425 -5.59 -4.87 12.20
N ALA A 426 -5.09 -5.13 11.00
CA ALA A 426 -5.77 -4.82 9.76
C ALA A 426 -7.07 -5.64 9.61
N MET A 427 -7.05 -6.92 10.04
CA MET A 427 -8.14 -7.87 9.92
C MET A 427 -9.17 -7.77 11.05
N GLN A 428 -8.78 -7.36 12.26
CA GLN A 428 -9.64 -7.36 13.46
C GLN A 428 -10.53 -6.11 13.62
N GLY A 429 -11.09 -5.57 12.55
CA GLY A 429 -12.19 -4.62 12.67
C GLY A 429 -11.82 -3.15 12.63
N ARG A 430 -10.57 -2.77 12.35
CA ARG A 430 -10.26 -1.37 11.97
C ARG A 430 -10.64 -1.09 10.52
N TYR A 431 -10.60 -2.13 9.68
CA TYR A 431 -10.83 -2.03 8.24
C TYR A 431 -12.06 -2.80 7.75
N THR A 432 -12.73 -3.56 8.60
CA THR A 432 -13.87 -4.38 8.18
C THR A 432 -15.10 -4.05 9.01
N ARG A 433 -16.26 -4.00 8.38
CA ARG A 433 -17.56 -3.76 9.01
C ARG A 433 -18.56 -4.89 8.74
N ASP A 434 -18.09 -6.00 8.20
CA ASP A 434 -18.96 -7.15 8.00
C ASP A 434 -18.72 -8.24 9.06
N ASP A 435 -19.80 -8.90 9.45
CA ASP A 435 -19.80 -9.94 10.48
C ASP A 435 -19.50 -11.33 9.92
N GLU A 436 -19.37 -11.47 8.59
CA GLU A 436 -19.26 -12.77 7.91
C GLU A 436 -17.83 -13.11 7.47
N GLY A 437 -16.85 -12.24 7.74
CA GLY A 437 -15.46 -12.43 7.34
C GLY A 437 -15.17 -12.21 5.84
N LYS A 438 -16.15 -11.74 5.07
CA LYS A 438 -16.02 -11.47 3.62
C LYS A 438 -14.92 -10.47 3.32
N SER A 439 -14.86 -9.37 4.09
CA SER A 439 -13.83 -8.34 3.92
C SER A 439 -12.43 -8.88 4.22
N ASN A 440 -12.29 -9.80 5.18
CA ASN A 440 -11.02 -10.44 5.49
C ASN A 440 -10.54 -11.29 4.31
N GLU A 441 -11.40 -12.12 3.71
CA GLU A 441 -11.06 -12.89 2.50
C GLU A 441 -10.61 -11.98 1.34
N MET A 442 -11.25 -10.81 1.20
CA MET A 442 -10.87 -9.85 0.16
C MET A 442 -9.53 -9.18 0.46
N LEU A 443 -9.25 -8.84 1.73
CA LEU A 443 -7.95 -8.29 2.13
C LEU A 443 -6.83 -9.31 1.92
N ASP A 444 -7.05 -10.60 2.25
CA ASP A 444 -6.11 -11.68 1.96
C ASP A 444 -5.78 -11.72 0.48
N LEU A 445 -6.82 -11.77 -0.36
CA LEU A 445 -6.66 -11.78 -1.82
C LEU A 445 -5.90 -10.56 -2.34
N ILE A 446 -6.22 -9.36 -1.81
CA ILE A 446 -5.55 -8.10 -2.17
C ILE A 446 -4.07 -8.15 -1.81
N PHE A 447 -3.73 -8.62 -0.61
CA PHE A 447 -2.36 -8.68 -0.15
C PHE A 447 -1.52 -9.76 -0.85
N ASP A 448 -2.15 -10.89 -1.21
CA ASP A 448 -1.49 -11.97 -1.95
C ASP A 448 -1.24 -11.65 -3.42
N THR A 449 -1.94 -10.66 -3.96
CA THR A 449 -1.86 -10.30 -5.39
C THR A 449 -1.22 -8.94 -5.67
N ARG A 450 -0.47 -8.41 -4.70
CA ARG A 450 0.24 -7.12 -4.82
C ARG A 450 1.19 -7.12 -6.01
N THR A 451 1.17 -6.03 -6.76
CA THR A 451 2.02 -5.83 -7.93
C THR A 451 2.25 -4.35 -8.20
N GLN A 452 3.14 -4.04 -9.12
CA GLN A 452 3.45 -2.68 -9.55
C GLN A 452 3.69 -2.63 -11.06
N ASP A 453 3.60 -1.43 -11.63
CA ASP A 453 4.01 -1.12 -13.00
C ASP A 453 5.18 -0.13 -12.95
N LEU A 454 6.28 -0.40 -13.63
CA LEU A 454 7.43 0.50 -13.69
C LEU A 454 7.08 1.88 -14.27
N GLY A 455 6.10 1.95 -15.17
CA GLY A 455 5.61 3.22 -15.69
C GLY A 455 4.73 4.00 -14.72
N ASP A 456 4.28 3.36 -13.62
CA ASP A 456 3.57 4.00 -12.52
C ASP A 456 4.48 4.24 -11.30
N THR A 457 5.73 3.79 -11.36
CA THR A 457 6.72 3.91 -10.27
C THR A 457 7.97 4.65 -10.73
N ALA A 458 8.93 3.93 -11.32
CA ALA A 458 10.22 4.48 -11.72
C ALA A 458 10.10 5.61 -12.77
N TRP A 459 9.16 5.47 -13.71
CA TRP A 459 8.96 6.45 -14.80
C TRP A 459 7.57 7.12 -14.76
N LYS A 460 6.94 7.21 -13.59
CA LYS A 460 5.59 7.75 -13.39
C LYS A 460 5.39 9.12 -14.05
N SER A 461 6.31 10.04 -13.84
CA SER A 461 6.20 11.41 -14.36
C SER A 461 6.23 11.52 -15.88
N SER A 462 6.80 10.53 -16.57
CA SER A 462 6.91 10.54 -18.03
C SER A 462 5.95 9.56 -18.73
N VAL A 463 5.38 8.61 -18.00
CA VAL A 463 4.52 7.55 -18.56
C VAL A 463 3.08 7.69 -18.09
N SER A 464 2.79 7.49 -16.80
CA SER A 464 1.41 7.52 -16.29
C SER A 464 0.69 8.85 -16.59
N THR A 465 1.42 9.96 -16.56
CA THR A 465 0.87 11.30 -16.84
C THR A 465 0.31 11.44 -18.26
N ILE A 466 0.80 10.66 -19.24
CA ILE A 466 0.25 10.68 -20.62
C ILE A 466 -1.21 10.23 -20.56
N PHE A 467 -1.48 9.09 -19.93
CA PHE A 467 -2.81 8.49 -19.87
C PHE A 467 -3.76 9.31 -18.99
N MET A 468 -3.31 9.74 -17.82
CA MET A 468 -4.09 10.61 -16.93
C MET A 468 -4.49 11.91 -17.63
N SER A 469 -3.58 12.53 -18.38
CA SER A 469 -3.90 13.71 -19.18
C SER A 469 -4.97 13.46 -20.26
N CYS A 470 -5.02 12.27 -20.86
CA CYS A 470 -6.08 11.93 -21.83
C CYS A 470 -7.44 11.83 -21.13
N PHE A 471 -7.51 11.22 -19.95
CA PHE A 471 -8.73 11.17 -19.14
C PHE A 471 -9.18 12.57 -18.71
N ALA A 472 -8.26 13.38 -18.18
CA ALA A 472 -8.56 14.75 -17.75
C ALA A 472 -9.11 15.62 -18.88
N ARG A 473 -8.62 15.46 -20.12
CA ARG A 473 -9.14 16.13 -21.30
C ARG A 473 -10.38 15.46 -21.90
N LYS A 474 -10.80 14.31 -21.37
CA LYS A 474 -11.84 13.44 -21.92
C LYS A 474 -11.62 13.16 -23.43
N SER A 475 -10.35 12.94 -23.82
CA SER A 475 -9.91 12.82 -25.23
C SER A 475 -9.30 11.45 -25.52
N ASP A 476 -9.78 10.80 -26.58
CA ASP A 476 -9.21 9.54 -27.07
C ASP A 476 -7.96 9.79 -27.91
N THR A 477 -6.89 10.18 -27.24
CA THR A 477 -5.56 10.39 -27.85
C THR A 477 -4.49 9.46 -27.26
N PHE A 478 -4.91 8.39 -26.57
CA PHE A 478 -3.98 7.47 -25.87
C PHE A 478 -2.89 6.93 -26.79
N SER A 479 -3.26 6.39 -27.95
CA SER A 479 -2.29 5.82 -28.90
C SER A 479 -1.38 6.89 -29.51
N SER A 480 -1.94 8.05 -29.92
CA SER A 480 -1.16 9.13 -30.54
C SER A 480 -0.22 9.83 -29.56
N ASP A 481 -0.66 10.07 -28.32
CA ASP A 481 0.14 10.74 -27.30
C ASP A 481 1.26 9.81 -26.82
N SER A 482 0.98 8.50 -26.69
CA SER A 482 1.99 7.48 -26.39
C SER A 482 3.02 7.37 -27.51
N ALA A 483 2.58 7.27 -28.78
CA ALA A 483 3.48 7.20 -29.93
C ALA A 483 4.35 8.46 -30.05
N GLY A 484 3.78 9.64 -29.78
CA GLY A 484 4.51 10.90 -29.79
C GLY A 484 5.64 10.97 -28.73
N SER A 485 5.44 10.30 -27.60
CA SER A 485 6.36 10.31 -26.47
C SER A 485 7.32 9.12 -26.45
N GLU A 486 7.01 8.03 -27.16
CA GLU A 486 7.70 6.74 -27.10
C GLU A 486 9.21 6.83 -27.32
N LYS A 487 9.64 7.56 -28.36
CA LYS A 487 11.06 7.68 -28.69
C LYS A 487 11.88 8.34 -27.58
N ILE A 488 11.36 9.41 -26.95
CA ILE A 488 12.09 10.10 -25.88
C ILE A 488 12.05 9.31 -24.57
N ILE A 489 10.93 8.67 -24.25
CA ILE A 489 10.81 7.82 -23.06
C ILE A 489 11.78 6.65 -23.18
N ASN A 490 11.78 5.89 -24.28
CA ASN A 490 12.67 4.78 -24.48
C ASN A 490 14.15 5.18 -24.52
N PHE A 491 14.47 6.38 -25.03
CA PHE A 491 15.84 6.89 -24.94
C PHE A 491 16.28 7.10 -23.49
N ASN A 492 15.42 7.67 -22.66
CA ASN A 492 15.72 7.90 -21.24
C ASN A 492 15.80 6.57 -20.48
N ILE A 493 14.83 5.67 -20.65
CA ILE A 493 14.85 4.33 -20.06
C ILE A 493 16.17 3.61 -20.42
N LYS A 494 16.52 3.55 -21.71
CA LYS A 494 17.75 2.90 -22.15
C LYS A 494 19.01 3.48 -21.50
N LYS A 495 19.10 4.81 -21.37
CA LYS A 495 20.23 5.48 -20.76
C LYS A 495 20.35 5.15 -19.26
N GLU A 496 19.22 5.11 -18.55
CA GLU A 496 19.17 4.79 -17.13
C GLU A 496 19.45 3.31 -16.87
N VAL A 497 18.82 2.43 -17.62
CA VAL A 497 19.04 0.97 -17.58
C VAL A 497 20.50 0.62 -17.85
N GLN A 498 21.12 1.29 -18.81
CA GLN A 498 22.54 1.06 -19.11
C GLN A 498 23.44 1.32 -17.90
N LYS A 499 23.17 2.36 -17.12
CA LYS A 499 23.91 2.66 -15.88
C LYS A 499 23.71 1.59 -14.81
N ILE A 500 22.50 1.06 -14.69
CA ILE A 500 22.19 -0.03 -13.76
C ILE A 500 23.01 -1.26 -14.12
N ILE A 501 22.93 -1.72 -15.38
CA ILE A 501 23.57 -2.96 -15.84
C ILE A 501 25.10 -2.84 -15.87
N SER A 502 25.65 -1.66 -16.22
CA SER A 502 27.10 -1.47 -16.25
C SER A 502 27.76 -1.40 -14.86
N GLY A 503 26.96 -1.38 -13.79
CA GLY A 503 27.45 -1.23 -12.42
C GLY A 503 27.95 0.21 -12.11
N GLU A 504 27.69 1.17 -12.99
CA GLU A 504 28.06 2.58 -12.75
C GLU A 504 27.26 3.20 -11.59
N LEU A 505 26.17 2.55 -11.15
CA LEU A 505 25.35 3.02 -10.03
C LEU A 505 25.93 2.66 -8.66
N GLY A 506 26.73 1.60 -8.55
CA GLY A 506 27.25 1.10 -7.27
C GLY A 506 28.54 1.75 -6.77
N GLY A 507 29.04 2.80 -7.40
CA GLY A 507 30.26 3.45 -6.93
C GLY A 507 31.52 2.60 -7.04
N LYS A 508 31.49 1.48 -7.76
CA LYS A 508 32.68 0.71 -8.10
C LYS A 508 33.52 1.53 -9.11
N LYS A 509 34.45 2.33 -8.59
CA LYS A 509 35.61 2.82 -9.32
C LYS A 509 36.79 1.93 -9.03
#